data_235c4d0f6a70955b2501fbd8576c3a5e
#
_entry.id   235c4d0f6a70955b2501fbd8576c3a5e
#
_cell.length_a   1.000
_cell.length_b   1.000
_cell.length_c   1.000
_cell.angle_alpha   90.00
_cell.angle_beta   90.00
_cell.angle_gamma   90.00
#
_symmetry.space_group_name_H-M   'P 1'
#
loop_
_entity.id
_entity.type
_entity.pdbx_description
1 polymer ?
#
loop_
_entity_poly.entity_id
_entity_poly.type
_entity_poly.pdbx_seq_one_letter_code
_entity_poly.pdbx_strand_id
1 'polypeptide(L)'
;MSLTEPPAPAAGAPAAVPAQTVGGDAAGRCPDCGAPLPPPGRFPLWCASCEWNLLPPQPSTAGLPGRARRRAERAARRAERERQAVRERTEQVFRLVAADGSKLRHGSAVAAFLLAGAVHLVSLAVLLAGVALLAGWPAPSWPARALGAFALVLAFLLRPRLGRPQREGALSRKAAPELYGLVDAVAAELGAPPVHSIVVTGRFNASFGSYGLRRRRQLEIGLPLWTVLGRQQRVALLGHELGHGVNQDSRRGLWTGAAVNALVEWERLTRPSRDNEDYNNPLTAVASSAANLVLGVVNLGVRAVAGLMYRLHLRDGQAAEYRADRMAARLTSARDAQGMLRALFHAPTLETVLVRQRTLSRPRSGVPAPGLWEALAEAAGSVPASEEERRVRVSEREVSASDSSHPPTYLRLRMLDAAPPADRPPVVLDAGRAAVIEAELAGSRARIAAELL
;
A
#
# COMPACT_ATOMS: atom_id res chain seq x y z
N MET A 1 -3.48 -15.50 -4.22
CA MET A 1 -3.63 -14.53 -5.32
C MET A 1 -3.46 -13.20 -4.66
N SER A 2 -2.26 -12.64 -4.79
CA SER A 2 -1.95 -11.29 -4.34
C SER A 2 -3.10 -10.37 -4.74
N LEU A 3 -3.51 -9.49 -3.84
CA LEU A 3 -4.11 -8.24 -4.24
C LEU A 3 -3.05 -7.57 -5.14
N THR A 4 -3.12 -7.84 -6.43
CA THR A 4 -2.54 -6.93 -7.40
C THR A 4 -3.35 -5.67 -7.19
N GLU A 5 -2.77 -4.71 -6.48
CA GLU A 5 -3.03 -3.31 -6.73
C GLU A 5 -3.25 -3.18 -8.24
N PRO A 6 -4.35 -2.56 -8.70
CA PRO A 6 -4.44 -2.21 -10.11
C PRO A 6 -3.12 -1.51 -10.43
N PRO A 7 -2.45 -1.83 -11.56
CA PRO A 7 -1.23 -1.15 -11.91
C PRO A 7 -1.53 0.34 -11.77
N ALA A 8 -0.81 1.01 -10.89
CA ALA A 8 -0.82 2.45 -10.84
C ALA A 8 -0.67 2.89 -12.30
N PRO A 9 -1.49 3.83 -12.81
CA PRO A 9 -1.28 4.33 -14.16
C PRO A 9 0.19 4.68 -14.21
N ALA A 10 0.90 4.09 -15.17
CA ALA A 10 2.33 4.29 -15.32
C ALA A 10 2.55 5.79 -15.21
N ALA A 11 3.01 6.23 -14.07
CA ALA A 11 3.48 7.59 -13.88
C ALA A 11 4.59 7.68 -14.91
N GLY A 12 4.30 8.39 -16.00
CA GLY A 12 5.31 8.64 -17.03
C GLY A 12 6.57 9.04 -16.26
N ALA A 13 7.67 8.37 -16.55
CA ALA A 13 8.96 8.66 -15.94
C ALA A 13 9.07 10.17 -15.83
N PRO A 14 9.29 10.76 -14.66
CA PRO A 14 9.40 12.21 -14.55
C PRO A 14 10.48 12.59 -15.54
N ALA A 15 10.09 13.32 -16.57
CA ALA A 15 11.03 13.91 -17.51
C ALA A 15 12.09 14.58 -16.65
N ALA A 16 13.34 14.25 -16.89
CA ALA A 16 14.47 14.86 -16.18
C ALA A 16 14.22 16.37 -16.15
N VAL A 17 13.85 16.88 -14.98
CA VAL A 17 13.60 18.31 -14.79
C VAL A 17 14.93 18.97 -15.17
N PRO A 18 14.99 19.80 -16.21
CA PRO A 18 16.23 20.51 -16.53
C PRO A 18 16.63 21.25 -15.27
N ALA A 19 17.85 21.02 -14.80
CA ALA A 19 18.42 21.78 -13.72
C ALA A 19 18.19 23.25 -14.06
N GLN A 20 17.30 23.94 -13.32
CA GLN A 20 17.16 25.37 -13.47
C GLN A 20 18.52 25.95 -13.12
N THR A 21 19.27 26.37 -14.16
CA THR A 21 20.45 27.19 -13.98
C THR A 21 20.00 28.48 -13.35
N VAL A 22 20.14 28.59 -12.05
CA VAL A 22 19.99 29.85 -11.32
C VAL A 22 21.06 30.77 -11.94
N GLY A 23 20.63 31.75 -12.71
CA GLY A 23 21.50 32.76 -13.31
C GLY A 23 22.37 33.40 -12.21
N GLY A 24 23.64 33.60 -12.53
CA GLY A 24 24.72 33.97 -11.63
C GLY A 24 24.40 35.10 -10.66
N ASP A 25 25.13 35.13 -9.57
CA ASP A 25 25.35 36.06 -8.46
C ASP A 25 24.63 35.84 -7.14
N ALA A 26 23.65 34.95 -7.00
CA ALA A 26 23.07 34.58 -5.71
C ALA A 26 23.38 33.14 -5.31
N ALA A 27 24.59 32.64 -5.60
CA ALA A 27 25.03 31.30 -5.23
C ALA A 27 24.92 31.13 -3.70
N GLY A 28 23.87 30.43 -3.26
CA GLY A 28 23.65 30.07 -1.88
C GLY A 28 22.53 30.82 -1.14
N ARG A 29 21.72 31.66 -1.80
CA ARG A 29 20.56 32.33 -1.17
C ARG A 29 19.26 32.09 -1.93
N CYS A 30 18.18 31.97 -1.18
CA CYS A 30 16.84 31.79 -1.73
C CYS A 30 16.40 33.07 -2.48
N PRO A 31 15.89 32.95 -3.72
CA PRO A 31 15.42 34.09 -4.50
C PRO A 31 14.18 34.78 -3.90
N ASP A 32 13.36 34.07 -3.11
CA ASP A 32 12.14 34.61 -2.54
C ASP A 32 12.35 35.28 -1.17
N CYS A 33 13.16 34.67 -0.27
CA CYS A 33 13.30 35.17 1.10
C CYS A 33 14.73 35.48 1.52
N GLY A 34 15.74 35.25 0.66
CA GLY A 34 17.14 35.53 0.94
C GLY A 34 17.82 34.56 1.94
N ALA A 35 17.10 33.57 2.46
CA ALA A 35 17.66 32.57 3.38
C ALA A 35 18.79 31.74 2.70
N PRO A 36 19.80 31.25 3.45
CA PRO A 36 20.85 30.43 2.87
C PRO A 36 20.28 29.12 2.33
N LEU A 37 20.72 28.72 1.14
CA LEU A 37 20.40 27.46 0.51
C LEU A 37 21.58 26.49 0.64
N PRO A 38 21.35 25.17 0.71
CA PRO A 38 22.40 24.19 0.66
C PRO A 38 23.11 24.25 -0.72
N PRO A 39 24.37 23.75 -0.82
CA PRO A 39 25.05 23.71 -2.10
C PRO A 39 24.26 22.83 -3.12
N PRO A 40 24.28 23.22 -4.40
CA PRO A 40 23.62 22.44 -5.45
C PRO A 40 24.19 21.02 -5.50
N GLY A 41 23.30 20.04 -5.66
CA GLY A 41 23.62 18.62 -5.64
C GLY A 41 22.72 17.81 -6.57
N ARG A 42 22.64 16.50 -6.32
CA ARG A 42 21.79 15.59 -7.11
C ARG A 42 20.29 15.74 -6.83
N PHE A 43 19.94 16.43 -5.75
CA PHE A 43 18.55 16.62 -5.32
C PHE A 43 18.05 18.03 -5.65
N PRO A 44 16.74 18.24 -5.75
CA PRO A 44 16.18 19.57 -5.99
C PRO A 44 16.62 20.57 -4.93
N LEU A 45 17.05 21.75 -5.36
CA LEU A 45 17.36 22.85 -4.48
C LEU A 45 16.06 23.52 -4.04
N TRP A 46 15.82 23.64 -2.75
CA TRP A 46 14.62 24.22 -2.17
C TRP A 46 14.91 25.00 -0.89
N CYS A 47 14.01 25.85 -0.47
CA CYS A 47 14.19 26.67 0.71
C CYS A 47 13.33 26.15 1.88
N ALA A 48 13.98 25.78 3.00
CA ALA A 48 13.28 25.33 4.20
C ALA A 48 12.49 26.45 4.91
N SER A 49 12.86 27.72 4.69
CA SER A 49 12.22 28.88 5.37
C SER A 49 10.92 29.31 4.70
N CYS A 50 10.87 29.38 3.38
CA CYS A 50 9.69 29.86 2.63
C CYS A 50 9.08 28.83 1.69
N GLU A 51 9.64 27.60 1.66
CA GLU A 51 9.19 26.50 0.79
C GLU A 51 9.34 26.79 -0.72
N TRP A 52 10.16 27.78 -1.10
CA TRP A 52 10.49 28.00 -2.51
C TRP A 52 11.01 26.70 -3.13
N ASN A 53 10.49 26.36 -4.31
CA ASN A 53 10.82 25.15 -5.07
C ASN A 53 10.57 23.83 -4.33
N LEU A 54 9.68 23.80 -3.33
CA LEU A 54 9.31 22.58 -2.60
C LEU A 54 8.66 21.55 -3.53
N LEU A 55 7.72 22.00 -4.37
CA LEU A 55 7.02 21.19 -5.36
C LEU A 55 7.50 21.53 -6.77
N PRO A 56 7.47 20.56 -7.70
CA PRO A 56 7.75 20.84 -9.10
C PRO A 56 6.75 21.88 -9.65
N PRO A 57 7.18 22.76 -10.57
CA PRO A 57 6.30 23.74 -11.15
C PRO A 57 5.12 23.06 -11.87
N GLN A 58 3.91 23.52 -11.58
CA GLN A 58 2.71 23.02 -12.24
C GLN A 58 2.77 23.31 -13.74
N PRO A 59 2.36 22.37 -14.61
CA PRO A 59 2.34 22.62 -16.04
C PRO A 59 1.47 23.85 -16.35
N SER A 60 2.07 24.82 -17.05
CA SER A 60 1.37 26.06 -17.42
C SER A 60 0.21 25.77 -18.37
N THR A 61 -0.95 26.28 -18.05
CA THR A 61 -2.13 26.23 -18.91
C THR A 61 -2.20 27.42 -19.89
N ALA A 62 -1.22 28.34 -19.85
CA ALA A 62 -1.23 29.59 -20.60
C ALA A 62 -1.24 29.42 -22.13
N GLY A 63 -0.60 28.36 -22.66
CA GLY A 63 -0.54 28.04 -24.09
C GLY A 63 -1.71 27.22 -24.64
N LEU A 64 -2.69 26.82 -23.80
CA LEU A 64 -3.78 25.97 -24.24
C LEU A 64 -4.90 26.75 -24.91
N PRO A 65 -5.55 26.21 -25.98
CA PRO A 65 -6.76 26.78 -26.57
C PRO A 65 -7.87 26.96 -25.53
N GLY A 66 -8.72 27.98 -25.67
CA GLY A 66 -9.69 28.41 -24.66
C GLY A 66 -10.57 27.31 -24.06
N ARG A 67 -11.03 26.31 -24.86
CA ARG A 67 -11.82 25.17 -24.38
C ARG A 67 -10.94 24.17 -23.59
N ALA A 68 -9.73 23.87 -24.07
CA ALA A 68 -8.78 23.00 -23.41
C ALA A 68 -8.30 23.59 -22.08
N ARG A 69 -8.01 24.89 -22.06
CA ARG A 69 -7.64 25.64 -20.85
C ARG A 69 -8.74 25.58 -19.78
N ARG A 70 -10.01 25.86 -20.14
CA ARG A 70 -11.14 25.74 -19.19
C ARG A 70 -11.33 24.34 -18.66
N ARG A 71 -11.10 23.31 -19.49
CA ARG A 71 -11.15 21.90 -19.08
C ARG A 71 -10.03 21.57 -18.09
N ALA A 72 -8.81 22.02 -18.36
CA ALA A 72 -7.64 21.84 -17.48
C ALA A 72 -7.84 22.57 -16.14
N GLU A 73 -8.32 23.82 -16.15
CA GLU A 73 -8.62 24.59 -14.94
C GLU A 73 -9.72 23.93 -14.08
N ARG A 74 -10.79 23.40 -14.71
CA ARG A 74 -11.83 22.64 -13.99
C ARG A 74 -11.29 21.36 -13.39
N ALA A 75 -10.45 20.64 -14.12
CA ALA A 75 -9.81 19.41 -13.64
C ALA A 75 -8.88 19.71 -12.45
N ALA A 76 -8.08 20.77 -12.55
CA ALA A 76 -7.19 21.22 -11.47
C ALA A 76 -7.98 21.62 -10.21
N ARG A 77 -9.07 22.40 -10.34
CA ARG A 77 -9.93 22.77 -9.20
C ARG A 77 -10.62 21.56 -8.59
N ARG A 78 -11.03 20.58 -9.40
CA ARG A 78 -11.61 19.32 -8.89
C ARG A 78 -10.59 18.51 -8.12
N ALA A 79 -9.39 18.34 -8.66
CA ALA A 79 -8.30 17.64 -8.00
C ALA A 79 -7.90 18.31 -6.68
N GLU A 80 -7.88 19.65 -6.64
CA GLU A 80 -7.58 20.41 -5.43
C GLU A 80 -8.64 20.21 -4.34
N ARG A 81 -9.94 20.29 -4.70
CA ARG A 81 -11.03 20.00 -3.76
C ARG A 81 -10.98 18.59 -3.23
N GLU A 82 -10.62 17.64 -4.07
CA GLU A 82 -10.48 16.23 -3.69
C GLU A 82 -9.31 16.02 -2.72
N ARG A 83 -8.14 16.63 -3.00
CA ARG A 83 -6.99 16.66 -2.09
C ARG A 83 -7.34 17.27 -0.73
N GLN A 84 -8.00 18.42 -0.73
CA GLN A 84 -8.42 19.08 0.49
C GLN A 84 -9.38 18.20 1.31
N ALA A 85 -10.38 17.58 0.68
CA ALA A 85 -11.32 16.70 1.35
C ALA A 85 -10.64 15.44 1.93
N VAL A 86 -9.64 14.90 1.24
CA VAL A 86 -8.81 13.78 1.75
C VAL A 86 -7.99 14.24 2.94
N ARG A 87 -7.34 15.40 2.85
CA ARG A 87 -6.53 15.99 3.93
C ARG A 87 -7.37 16.21 5.19
N GLU A 88 -8.51 16.87 5.08
CA GLU A 88 -9.41 17.14 6.22
C GLU A 88 -9.85 15.84 6.93
N ARG A 89 -10.20 14.80 6.14
CA ARG A 89 -10.59 13.48 6.67
C ARG A 89 -9.43 12.81 7.41
N THR A 90 -8.24 12.85 6.83
CA THR A 90 -7.05 12.20 7.39
C THR A 90 -6.61 12.88 8.69
N GLU A 91 -6.63 14.22 8.71
CA GLU A 91 -6.35 14.99 9.92
C GLU A 91 -7.41 14.81 11.01
N GLN A 92 -8.68 14.61 10.61
CA GLN A 92 -9.73 14.27 11.57
C GLN A 92 -9.47 12.93 12.25
N VAL A 93 -9.10 11.88 11.49
CA VAL A 93 -8.73 10.58 12.05
C VAL A 93 -7.52 10.71 12.96
N PHE A 94 -6.49 11.45 12.53
CA PHE A 94 -5.30 11.72 13.35
C PHE A 94 -5.67 12.34 14.69
N ARG A 95 -6.47 13.42 14.69
CA ARG A 95 -6.90 14.11 15.93
C ARG A 95 -7.67 13.18 16.87
N LEU A 96 -8.57 12.36 16.33
CA LEU A 96 -9.33 11.39 17.10
C LEU A 96 -8.44 10.32 17.75
N VAL A 97 -7.45 9.81 17.00
CA VAL A 97 -6.51 8.79 17.51
C VAL A 97 -5.54 9.42 18.53
N ALA A 98 -5.12 10.65 18.32
CA ALA A 98 -4.26 11.38 19.24
C ALA A 98 -4.94 11.68 20.59
N ALA A 99 -6.24 12.03 20.55
CA ALA A 99 -7.02 12.36 21.76
C ALA A 99 -7.42 11.12 22.57
N ASP A 100 -7.93 10.07 21.91
CA ASP A 100 -8.35 8.82 22.56
C ASP A 100 -8.46 7.69 21.54
N GLY A 101 -7.36 6.98 21.35
CA GLY A 101 -7.30 5.84 20.40
C GLY A 101 -8.23 4.68 20.69
N SER A 102 -8.87 4.63 21.88
CA SER A 102 -9.75 3.53 22.28
C SER A 102 -11.17 3.68 21.71
N LYS A 103 -11.69 4.88 21.57
CA LYS A 103 -13.08 5.16 21.17
C LYS A 103 -13.37 4.94 19.68
N LEU A 104 -12.36 5.08 18.83
CA LEU A 104 -12.51 4.81 17.38
C LEU A 104 -12.76 3.33 17.03
N ARG A 105 -12.50 2.42 17.96
CA ARG A 105 -12.57 0.98 17.72
C ARG A 105 -13.97 0.40 17.47
N HIS A 106 -15.04 1.08 17.83
CA HIS A 106 -16.35 0.40 17.94
C HIS A 106 -17.34 0.69 16.80
N GLY A 107 -17.38 1.90 16.29
CA GLY A 107 -18.45 2.26 15.33
C GLY A 107 -18.18 1.79 13.89
N SER A 108 -17.08 2.21 13.28
CA SER A 108 -16.76 1.90 11.88
C SER A 108 -16.39 0.43 11.67
N ALA A 109 -15.67 -0.18 12.64
CA ALA A 109 -15.32 -1.59 12.58
C ALA A 109 -16.52 -2.51 12.66
N VAL A 110 -17.49 -2.19 13.54
CA VAL A 110 -18.76 -2.94 13.62
C VAL A 110 -19.57 -2.77 12.34
N ALA A 111 -19.68 -1.54 11.82
CA ALA A 111 -20.39 -1.30 10.58
C ALA A 111 -19.75 -2.04 9.39
N ALA A 112 -18.40 -2.01 9.27
CA ALA A 112 -17.67 -2.78 8.26
C ALA A 112 -17.88 -4.30 8.41
N PHE A 113 -17.90 -4.81 9.64
CA PHE A 113 -18.13 -6.23 9.93
C PHE A 113 -19.54 -6.66 9.54
N LEU A 114 -20.56 -5.86 9.88
CA LEU A 114 -21.95 -6.14 9.52
C LEU A 114 -22.17 -6.05 8.01
N LEU A 115 -21.59 -5.04 7.36
CA LEU A 115 -21.68 -4.90 5.91
C LEU A 115 -20.99 -6.07 5.19
N ALA A 116 -19.83 -6.53 5.68
CA ALA A 116 -19.18 -7.75 5.20
C ALA A 116 -20.09 -8.98 5.37
N GLY A 117 -20.77 -9.09 6.52
CA GLY A 117 -21.78 -10.12 6.77
C GLY A 117 -22.89 -10.11 5.72
N ALA A 118 -23.42 -8.93 5.39
CA ALA A 118 -24.44 -8.79 4.35
C ALA A 118 -23.95 -9.28 2.97
N VAL A 119 -22.70 -8.93 2.59
CA VAL A 119 -22.07 -9.43 1.35
C VAL A 119 -21.96 -10.96 1.34
N HIS A 120 -21.53 -11.55 2.47
CA HIS A 120 -21.42 -13.02 2.59
C HIS A 120 -22.80 -13.69 2.58
N LEU A 121 -23.83 -13.08 3.17
CA LEU A 121 -25.20 -13.57 3.13
C LEU A 121 -25.75 -13.60 1.71
N VAL A 122 -25.46 -12.60 0.87
CA VAL A 122 -25.84 -12.63 -0.55
C VAL A 122 -25.19 -13.81 -1.26
N SER A 123 -23.89 -14.05 -1.08
CA SER A 123 -23.21 -15.20 -1.66
C SER A 123 -23.82 -16.54 -1.20
N LEU A 124 -24.14 -16.63 0.07
CA LEU A 124 -24.78 -17.82 0.67
C LEU A 124 -26.20 -18.01 0.14
N ALA A 125 -26.99 -16.95 0.02
CA ALA A 125 -28.34 -17.02 -0.52
C ALA A 125 -28.37 -17.53 -1.97
N VAL A 126 -27.44 -17.06 -2.81
CA VAL A 126 -27.30 -17.55 -4.19
C VAL A 126 -26.93 -19.04 -4.21
N LEU A 127 -26.02 -19.46 -3.32
CA LEU A 127 -25.65 -20.89 -3.17
C LEU A 127 -26.86 -21.74 -2.78
N LEU A 128 -27.58 -21.34 -1.73
CA LEU A 128 -28.73 -22.09 -1.23
C LEU A 128 -29.89 -22.14 -2.25
N ALA A 129 -30.16 -21.03 -2.94
CA ALA A 129 -31.12 -20.99 -4.02
C ALA A 129 -30.75 -21.96 -5.15
N GLY A 130 -29.48 -21.98 -5.55
CA GLY A 130 -28.97 -22.91 -6.56
C GLY A 130 -29.16 -24.37 -6.17
N VAL A 131 -28.85 -24.72 -4.93
CA VAL A 131 -29.06 -26.08 -4.39
C VAL A 131 -30.54 -26.43 -4.35
N ALA A 132 -31.41 -25.55 -3.87
CA ALA A 132 -32.86 -25.78 -3.76
C ALA A 132 -33.46 -26.03 -5.14
N LEU A 133 -33.14 -25.21 -6.15
CA LEU A 133 -33.63 -25.36 -7.52
C LEU A 133 -33.14 -26.67 -8.17
N LEU A 134 -31.92 -27.09 -7.91
CA LEU A 134 -31.43 -28.38 -8.39
C LEU A 134 -32.11 -29.56 -7.71
N ALA A 135 -32.42 -29.46 -6.42
CA ALA A 135 -33.18 -30.45 -5.68
C ALA A 135 -34.63 -30.51 -6.10
N GLY A 136 -35.11 -29.59 -6.96
CA GLY A 136 -36.49 -29.57 -7.48
C GLY A 136 -37.50 -28.86 -6.58
N TRP A 137 -37.04 -28.05 -5.64
CA TRP A 137 -37.94 -27.24 -4.79
C TRP A 137 -38.14 -25.84 -5.38
N PRO A 138 -39.36 -25.26 -5.42
CA PRO A 138 -40.63 -25.80 -4.95
C PRO A 138 -41.30 -26.78 -5.93
N ALA A 139 -40.90 -26.86 -7.21
CA ALA A 139 -41.42 -27.77 -8.20
C ALA A 139 -40.35 -28.26 -9.16
N PRO A 140 -40.20 -29.57 -9.41
CA PRO A 140 -39.19 -30.10 -10.30
C PRO A 140 -39.51 -29.76 -11.75
N SER A 141 -38.65 -28.94 -12.38
CA SER A 141 -38.73 -28.66 -13.82
C SER A 141 -37.31 -28.51 -14.39
N TRP A 142 -37.15 -28.81 -15.70
CA TRP A 142 -35.84 -28.67 -16.32
C TRP A 142 -35.32 -27.21 -16.35
N PRO A 143 -36.18 -26.16 -16.58
CA PRO A 143 -35.70 -24.78 -16.49
C PRO A 143 -35.24 -24.38 -15.09
N ALA A 144 -35.95 -24.84 -14.03
CA ALA A 144 -35.54 -24.60 -12.65
C ALA A 144 -34.17 -25.24 -12.35
N ARG A 145 -33.94 -26.46 -12.80
CA ARG A 145 -32.63 -27.12 -12.67
C ARG A 145 -31.53 -26.41 -13.44
N ALA A 146 -31.79 -25.95 -14.66
CA ALA A 146 -30.83 -25.15 -15.43
C ALA A 146 -30.48 -23.83 -14.72
N LEU A 147 -31.49 -23.14 -14.18
CA LEU A 147 -31.28 -21.94 -13.37
C LEU A 147 -30.51 -22.24 -12.07
N GLY A 148 -30.79 -23.38 -11.44
CA GLY A 148 -30.06 -23.85 -10.26
C GLY A 148 -28.58 -24.11 -10.57
N ALA A 149 -28.27 -24.77 -11.69
CA ALA A 149 -26.89 -24.97 -12.13
C ALA A 149 -26.19 -23.64 -12.41
N PHE A 150 -26.84 -22.71 -13.08
CA PHE A 150 -26.32 -21.36 -13.29
C PHE A 150 -26.06 -20.63 -11.97
N ALA A 151 -27.01 -20.69 -11.03
CA ALA A 151 -26.85 -20.08 -9.70
C ALA A 151 -25.66 -20.68 -8.92
N LEU A 152 -25.40 -22.00 -9.04
CA LEU A 152 -24.22 -22.62 -8.42
C LEU A 152 -22.91 -22.16 -9.07
N VAL A 153 -22.86 -22.02 -10.39
CA VAL A 153 -21.72 -21.44 -11.08
C VAL A 153 -21.49 -20.01 -10.60
N LEU A 154 -22.56 -19.22 -10.52
CA LEU A 154 -22.51 -17.85 -9.99
C LEU A 154 -22.02 -17.82 -8.53
N ALA A 155 -22.57 -18.67 -7.64
CA ALA A 155 -22.13 -18.79 -6.27
C ALA A 155 -20.63 -19.15 -6.15
N PHE A 156 -20.15 -20.03 -7.02
CA PHE A 156 -18.72 -20.36 -7.10
C PHE A 156 -17.86 -19.17 -7.53
N LEU A 157 -18.32 -18.37 -8.48
CA LEU A 157 -17.62 -17.14 -8.93
C LEU A 157 -17.64 -16.06 -7.84
N LEU A 158 -18.77 -15.91 -7.14
CA LEU A 158 -19.00 -14.92 -6.09
C LEU A 158 -18.45 -15.33 -4.71
N ARG A 159 -17.88 -16.54 -4.58
CA ARG A 159 -17.40 -17.05 -3.30
C ARG A 159 -16.34 -16.16 -2.66
N PRO A 160 -16.33 -16.00 -1.32
CA PRO A 160 -15.27 -15.31 -0.61
C PRO A 160 -13.90 -15.97 -0.84
N ARG A 161 -12.91 -15.17 -1.21
CA ARG A 161 -11.53 -15.67 -1.44
C ARG A 161 -10.67 -15.31 -0.23
N LEU A 162 -10.28 -16.32 0.53
CA LEU A 162 -9.47 -16.15 1.75
C LEU A 162 -7.97 -15.98 1.47
N GLY A 163 -7.58 -15.85 0.22
CA GLY A 163 -6.18 -15.79 -0.19
C GLY A 163 -5.42 -17.11 0.02
N ARG A 164 -4.21 -17.15 -0.49
CA ARG A 164 -3.27 -18.27 -0.28
C ARG A 164 -1.93 -17.70 0.16
N PRO A 165 -1.23 -18.34 1.12
CA PRO A 165 0.10 -17.91 1.49
C PRO A 165 1.04 -18.03 0.28
N GLN A 166 1.90 -17.06 0.10
CA GLN A 166 2.94 -17.08 -0.92
C GLN A 166 3.96 -18.15 -0.55
N ARG A 167 4.37 -18.97 -1.53
CA ARG A 167 5.37 -20.03 -1.34
C ARG A 167 6.73 -19.65 -1.91
N GLU A 168 6.73 -18.88 -2.97
CA GLU A 168 7.94 -18.38 -3.58
C GLU A 168 8.65 -17.39 -2.64
N GLY A 169 9.93 -17.56 -2.45
CA GLY A 169 10.71 -16.79 -1.49
C GLY A 169 10.48 -17.13 -0.01
N ALA A 170 9.70 -18.19 0.29
CA ALA A 170 9.48 -18.63 1.67
C ALA A 170 10.74 -19.24 2.27
N LEU A 171 11.15 -18.74 3.42
CA LEU A 171 12.24 -19.31 4.23
C LEU A 171 11.70 -20.31 5.24
N SER A 172 12.41 -21.42 5.42
CA SER A 172 12.14 -22.32 6.52
C SER A 172 12.83 -21.87 7.81
N ARG A 173 12.28 -22.25 8.97
CA ARG A 173 12.93 -22.00 10.28
C ARG A 173 14.35 -22.59 10.38
N LYS A 174 14.61 -23.69 9.65
CA LYS A 174 15.95 -24.31 9.60
C LYS A 174 16.94 -23.51 8.75
N ALA A 175 16.45 -22.82 7.72
CA ALA A 175 17.30 -22.03 6.83
C ALA A 175 17.60 -20.62 7.37
N ALA A 176 16.76 -20.09 8.28
CA ALA A 176 16.92 -18.76 8.84
C ALA A 176 16.54 -18.72 10.34
N PRO A 177 17.23 -19.51 11.20
CA PRO A 177 16.89 -19.63 12.61
C PRO A 177 16.99 -18.29 13.35
N GLU A 178 18.00 -17.45 13.08
CA GLU A 178 18.19 -16.17 13.75
C GLU A 178 17.16 -15.12 13.32
N LEU A 179 16.79 -15.08 12.03
CA LEU A 179 15.72 -14.21 11.56
C LEU A 179 14.38 -14.60 12.21
N TYR A 180 14.06 -15.90 12.25
CA TYR A 180 12.85 -16.36 12.95
C TYR A 180 12.93 -16.10 14.45
N GLY A 181 14.07 -16.28 15.08
CA GLY A 181 14.28 -15.97 16.49
C GLY A 181 14.07 -14.49 16.81
N LEU A 182 14.49 -13.58 15.91
CA LEU A 182 14.23 -12.15 16.04
C LEU A 182 12.72 -11.85 15.93
N VAL A 183 12.05 -12.42 14.93
CA VAL A 183 10.61 -12.25 14.72
C VAL A 183 9.80 -12.80 15.89
N ASP A 184 10.19 -13.97 16.43
CA ASP A 184 9.54 -14.56 17.59
C ASP A 184 9.74 -13.73 18.86
N ALA A 185 10.92 -13.13 19.06
CA ALA A 185 11.19 -12.22 20.20
C ALA A 185 10.32 -10.97 20.12
N VAL A 186 10.21 -10.34 18.92
CA VAL A 186 9.32 -9.20 18.67
C VAL A 186 7.85 -9.59 18.90
N ALA A 187 7.43 -10.75 18.40
CA ALA A 187 6.07 -11.23 18.59
C ALA A 187 5.73 -11.47 20.07
N ALA A 188 6.65 -12.07 20.83
CA ALA A 188 6.49 -12.32 22.25
C ALA A 188 6.36 -11.03 23.05
N GLU A 189 7.21 -10.04 22.80
CA GLU A 189 7.18 -8.75 23.48
C GLU A 189 5.89 -7.98 23.21
N LEU A 190 5.34 -8.07 21.98
CA LEU A 190 4.08 -7.45 21.63
C LEU A 190 2.84 -8.23 22.05
N GLY A 191 2.99 -9.48 22.50
CA GLY A 191 1.86 -10.40 22.65
C GLY A 191 1.19 -10.74 21.32
N ALA A 192 1.94 -10.67 20.22
CA ALA A 192 1.47 -10.99 18.88
C ALA A 192 1.44 -12.52 18.67
N PRO A 193 0.52 -13.04 17.87
CA PRO A 193 0.49 -14.46 17.54
C PRO A 193 1.72 -14.84 16.69
N PRO A 194 2.31 -16.06 16.90
CA PRO A 194 3.54 -16.48 16.21
C PRO A 194 3.36 -16.51 14.68
N VAL A 195 4.43 -16.18 13.95
CA VAL A 195 4.50 -16.22 12.48
C VAL A 195 4.71 -17.67 12.02
N HIS A 196 3.94 -18.11 11.02
CA HIS A 196 4.06 -19.45 10.46
C HIS A 196 5.10 -19.54 9.35
N SER A 197 5.25 -18.46 8.56
CA SER A 197 6.21 -18.41 7.47
C SER A 197 6.70 -16.97 7.25
N ILE A 198 7.98 -16.84 6.93
CA ILE A 198 8.60 -15.60 6.47
C ILE A 198 8.87 -15.77 4.98
N VAL A 199 8.44 -14.78 4.18
CA VAL A 199 8.69 -14.71 2.74
C VAL A 199 9.57 -13.51 2.46
N VAL A 200 10.58 -13.71 1.62
CA VAL A 200 11.52 -12.66 1.24
C VAL A 200 11.34 -12.31 -0.24
N THR A 201 11.10 -11.03 -0.52
CA THR A 201 10.74 -10.53 -1.86
C THR A 201 11.63 -9.37 -2.32
N GLY A 202 11.57 -9.05 -3.61
CA GLY A 202 12.23 -7.88 -4.22
C GLY A 202 11.41 -6.58 -4.11
N ARG A 203 10.32 -6.55 -3.37
CA ARG A 203 9.49 -5.35 -3.19
C ARG A 203 10.12 -4.39 -2.18
N PHE A 204 9.95 -3.09 -2.40
CA PHE A 204 10.29 -2.07 -1.40
C PHE A 204 9.13 -1.90 -0.42
N ASN A 205 8.84 -2.95 0.35
CA ASN A 205 7.73 -3.00 1.31
C ASN A 205 7.95 -4.12 2.34
N ALA A 206 7.14 -4.13 3.40
CA ALA A 206 6.92 -5.28 4.26
C ALA A 206 5.42 -5.45 4.46
N SER A 207 4.97 -6.63 4.83
CA SER A 207 3.56 -6.86 5.14
C SER A 207 3.36 -8.07 6.05
N PHE A 208 2.34 -8.01 6.90
CA PHE A 208 1.89 -9.13 7.71
C PHE A 208 0.45 -9.48 7.38
N GLY A 209 0.17 -10.75 7.10
CA GLY A 209 -1.17 -11.20 6.73
C GLY A 209 -1.50 -12.61 7.23
N SER A 210 -2.80 -12.90 7.25
CA SER A 210 -3.33 -14.23 7.53
C SER A 210 -4.06 -14.77 6.31
N TYR A 211 -3.82 -16.02 5.95
CA TYR A 211 -4.29 -16.64 4.71
C TYR A 211 -4.99 -17.97 4.95
N GLY A 212 -6.04 -18.23 4.17
CA GLY A 212 -6.77 -19.49 4.16
C GLY A 212 -7.59 -19.76 5.44
N LEU A 213 -8.35 -20.85 5.43
CA LEU A 213 -9.20 -21.27 6.57
C LEU A 213 -8.41 -21.53 7.86
N ARG A 214 -7.18 -22.04 7.74
CA ARG A 214 -6.29 -22.30 8.88
C ARG A 214 -5.59 -21.05 9.41
N ARG A 215 -5.88 -19.87 8.84
CA ARG A 215 -5.32 -18.58 9.24
C ARG A 215 -3.79 -18.62 9.37
N ARG A 216 -3.11 -19.17 8.37
CA ARG A 216 -1.65 -19.20 8.36
C ARG A 216 -1.12 -17.78 8.26
N ARG A 217 -0.38 -17.36 9.29
CA ARG A 217 0.21 -16.02 9.39
C ARG A 217 1.55 -16.01 8.65
N GLN A 218 1.69 -15.04 7.77
CA GLN A 218 2.87 -14.87 6.94
C GLN A 218 3.37 -13.44 7.08
N LEU A 219 4.66 -13.30 7.31
CA LEU A 219 5.39 -12.04 7.27
C LEU A 219 6.13 -11.98 5.94
N GLU A 220 5.90 -10.94 5.16
CA GLU A 220 6.68 -10.62 3.97
C GLU A 220 7.71 -9.55 4.30
N ILE A 221 8.96 -9.77 3.91
CA ILE A 221 10.05 -8.82 4.07
C ILE A 221 10.64 -8.52 2.69
N GLY A 222 10.52 -7.28 2.24
CA GLY A 222 11.16 -6.83 1.02
C GLY A 222 12.61 -6.47 1.26
N LEU A 223 13.53 -7.15 0.60
CA LEU A 223 14.98 -6.95 0.78
C LEU A 223 15.45 -5.54 0.45
N PRO A 224 14.91 -4.84 -0.58
CA PRO A 224 15.32 -3.45 -0.82
C PRO A 224 15.06 -2.53 0.37
N LEU A 225 13.89 -2.67 1.04
CA LEU A 225 13.58 -1.92 2.26
C LEU A 225 14.46 -2.38 3.43
N TRP A 226 14.57 -3.69 3.66
CA TRP A 226 15.41 -4.26 4.72
C TRP A 226 16.86 -3.80 4.63
N THR A 227 17.41 -3.69 3.41
CA THR A 227 18.80 -3.29 3.16
C THR A 227 19.09 -1.85 3.59
N VAL A 228 18.17 -0.93 3.35
CA VAL A 228 18.37 0.49 3.67
C VAL A 228 18.06 0.85 5.12
N LEU A 229 17.45 -0.06 5.88
CA LEU A 229 17.14 0.14 7.29
C LEU A 229 18.33 -0.15 8.20
N GLY A 230 18.56 0.73 9.15
CA GLY A 230 19.45 0.48 10.28
C GLY A 230 18.94 -0.66 11.18
N ARG A 231 19.81 -1.24 12.00
CA ARG A 231 19.48 -2.42 12.82
C ARG A 231 18.20 -2.26 13.66
N GLN A 232 18.10 -1.20 14.44
CA GLN A 232 16.91 -0.97 15.28
C GLN A 232 15.69 -0.54 14.44
N GLN A 233 15.88 0.09 13.29
CA GLN A 233 14.79 0.37 12.35
C GLN A 233 14.20 -0.92 11.74
N ARG A 234 15.01 -1.99 11.57
CA ARG A 234 14.51 -3.33 11.17
C ARG A 234 13.62 -3.93 12.26
N VAL A 235 14.01 -3.78 13.53
CA VAL A 235 13.17 -4.19 14.66
C VAL A 235 11.88 -3.37 14.71
N ALA A 236 11.96 -2.06 14.46
CA ALA A 236 10.79 -1.19 14.37
C ALA A 236 9.85 -1.63 13.24
N LEU A 237 10.38 -1.99 12.06
CA LEU A 237 9.60 -2.55 10.94
C LEU A 237 8.87 -3.83 11.34
N LEU A 238 9.58 -4.78 11.96
CA LEU A 238 8.97 -6.01 12.45
C LEU A 238 7.89 -5.73 13.50
N GLY A 239 8.15 -4.78 14.40
CA GLY A 239 7.19 -4.34 15.41
C GLY A 239 5.94 -3.69 14.83
N HIS A 240 6.08 -2.92 13.77
CA HIS A 240 4.96 -2.34 13.03
C HIS A 240 4.11 -3.43 12.38
N GLU A 241 4.72 -4.32 11.61
CA GLU A 241 4.02 -5.40 10.91
C GLU A 241 3.32 -6.36 11.86
N LEU A 242 4.00 -6.80 12.92
CA LEU A 242 3.40 -7.69 13.91
C LEU A 242 2.37 -6.98 14.79
N GLY A 243 2.48 -5.66 14.95
CA GLY A 243 1.49 -4.81 15.62
C GLY A 243 0.10 -4.91 14.99
N HIS A 244 0.00 -5.08 13.67
CA HIS A 244 -1.27 -5.38 13.00
C HIS A 244 -1.87 -6.73 13.47
N GLY A 245 -1.03 -7.69 13.82
CA GLY A 245 -1.45 -8.99 14.36
C GLY A 245 -2.07 -8.91 15.77
N VAL A 246 -1.52 -8.05 16.64
CA VAL A 246 -1.97 -7.85 18.03
C VAL A 246 -3.38 -7.27 18.07
N ASN A 247 -3.66 -6.32 17.20
CA ASN A 247 -4.94 -5.60 17.18
C ASN A 247 -6.12 -6.45 16.69
N GLN A 248 -5.95 -7.75 16.45
CA GLN A 248 -6.92 -8.65 15.83
C GLN A 248 -7.37 -8.19 14.41
N ASP A 249 -6.63 -7.27 13.82
CA ASP A 249 -6.90 -6.76 12.47
C ASP A 249 -6.86 -7.92 11.46
N SER A 250 -6.04 -8.95 11.73
CA SER A 250 -5.97 -10.16 10.90
C SER A 250 -7.24 -11.03 10.91
N ARG A 251 -8.01 -11.06 12.01
CA ARG A 251 -9.29 -11.81 12.06
C ARG A 251 -10.42 -11.07 11.37
N ARG A 252 -10.52 -9.76 11.66
CA ARG A 252 -11.49 -8.87 11.01
C ARG A 252 -11.10 -8.66 9.56
N GLY A 253 -9.79 -8.54 9.27
CA GLY A 253 -9.25 -8.38 7.95
C GLY A 253 -9.56 -9.55 7.01
N LEU A 254 -9.57 -10.82 7.48
CA LEU A 254 -10.00 -11.95 6.67
C LEU A 254 -11.49 -11.87 6.31
N TRP A 255 -12.35 -11.52 7.27
CA TRP A 255 -13.80 -11.40 7.07
C TRP A 255 -14.14 -10.23 6.15
N THR A 256 -13.66 -9.04 6.49
CA THR A 256 -13.89 -7.82 5.69
C THR A 256 -13.12 -7.85 4.37
N GLY A 257 -11.89 -8.34 4.36
CA GLY A 257 -11.09 -8.49 3.15
C GLY A 257 -11.69 -9.50 2.16
N ALA A 258 -12.25 -10.61 2.64
CA ALA A 258 -12.97 -11.55 1.78
C ALA A 258 -14.22 -10.90 1.15
N ALA A 259 -14.93 -10.04 1.89
CA ALA A 259 -16.06 -9.28 1.35
C ALA A 259 -15.63 -8.23 0.32
N VAL A 260 -14.52 -7.51 0.59
CA VAL A 260 -13.93 -6.56 -0.39
C VAL A 260 -13.54 -7.28 -1.67
N ASN A 261 -12.84 -8.42 -1.56
CA ASN A 261 -12.46 -9.22 -2.73
C ASN A 261 -13.67 -9.74 -3.51
N ALA A 262 -14.75 -10.13 -2.80
CA ALA A 262 -16.00 -10.52 -3.43
C ALA A 262 -16.63 -9.34 -4.19
N LEU A 263 -16.70 -8.15 -3.58
CA LEU A 263 -17.26 -6.96 -4.22
C LEU A 263 -16.46 -6.51 -5.46
N VAL A 264 -15.13 -6.61 -5.44
CA VAL A 264 -14.28 -6.34 -6.61
C VAL A 264 -14.60 -7.30 -7.75
N GLU A 265 -14.76 -8.59 -7.44
CA GLU A 265 -15.14 -9.58 -8.46
C GLU A 265 -16.57 -9.36 -8.96
N TRP A 266 -17.51 -9.01 -8.08
CA TRP A 266 -18.88 -8.68 -8.48
C TRP A 266 -18.91 -7.44 -9.38
N GLU A 267 -18.15 -6.41 -9.06
CA GLU A 267 -18.02 -5.23 -9.93
C GLU A 267 -17.52 -5.62 -11.32
N ARG A 268 -16.51 -6.50 -11.38
CA ARG A 268 -15.96 -6.99 -12.65
C ARG A 268 -16.99 -7.77 -13.46
N LEU A 269 -17.72 -8.70 -12.82
CA LEU A 269 -18.71 -9.54 -13.46
C LEU A 269 -19.95 -8.78 -13.92
N THR A 270 -20.33 -7.71 -13.19
CA THR A 270 -21.51 -6.91 -13.51
C THR A 270 -21.22 -5.69 -14.36
N ARG A 271 -19.95 -5.46 -14.76
CA ARG A 271 -19.58 -4.33 -15.62
C ARG A 271 -20.25 -4.47 -16.97
N PRO A 272 -21.05 -3.48 -17.42
CA PRO A 272 -21.65 -3.50 -18.74
C PRO A 272 -20.57 -3.58 -19.82
N SER A 273 -20.79 -4.41 -20.84
CA SER A 273 -19.92 -4.46 -22.02
C SER A 273 -19.99 -3.13 -22.77
N ARG A 274 -18.82 -2.65 -23.18
CA ARG A 274 -18.70 -1.43 -24.01
C ARG A 274 -18.42 -1.75 -25.47
N ASP A 275 -18.29 -3.02 -25.78
CA ASP A 275 -18.05 -3.45 -27.16
C ASP A 275 -19.34 -3.23 -27.94
N ASN A 276 -19.34 -2.24 -28.84
CA ASN A 276 -20.31 -2.11 -29.90
C ASN A 276 -20.00 -3.25 -30.91
N GLU A 277 -20.36 -4.48 -30.55
CA GLU A 277 -20.45 -5.52 -31.55
C GLU A 277 -21.55 -5.09 -32.55
N ASP A 278 -21.22 -5.05 -33.81
CA ASP A 278 -22.18 -4.84 -34.88
C ASP A 278 -23.19 -6.00 -34.87
N TYR A 279 -24.27 -5.83 -34.10
CA TYR A 279 -25.35 -6.82 -34.04
C TYR A 279 -26.11 -6.82 -35.36
N ASN A 280 -25.86 -7.82 -36.13
CA ASN A 280 -26.59 -8.05 -37.43
C ASN A 280 -28.11 -8.36 -37.25
N ASN A 281 -28.57 -8.46 -35.99
CA ASN A 281 -29.97 -8.77 -35.67
C ASN A 281 -30.52 -7.76 -34.60
N PRO A 282 -31.60 -7.02 -34.92
CA PRO A 282 -32.20 -6.04 -34.01
C PRO A 282 -32.70 -6.65 -32.68
N LEU A 283 -33.12 -7.92 -32.67
CA LEU A 283 -33.55 -8.59 -31.44
C LEU A 283 -32.38 -8.81 -30.47
N THR A 284 -31.23 -9.21 -31.00
CA THR A 284 -30.01 -9.36 -30.16
C THR A 284 -29.49 -8.02 -29.65
N ALA A 285 -29.62 -6.94 -30.41
CA ALA A 285 -29.28 -5.58 -30.00
C ALA A 285 -30.18 -5.09 -28.87
N VAL A 286 -31.49 -5.34 -28.91
CA VAL A 286 -32.42 -4.99 -27.84
C VAL A 286 -32.15 -5.83 -26.58
N ALA A 287 -31.94 -7.14 -26.73
CA ALA A 287 -31.65 -8.03 -25.60
C ALA A 287 -30.35 -7.68 -24.92
N SER A 288 -29.29 -7.36 -25.67
CA SER A 288 -28.00 -6.94 -25.10
C SER A 288 -28.08 -5.57 -24.41
N SER A 289 -28.87 -4.63 -24.98
CA SER A 289 -29.10 -3.32 -24.35
C SER A 289 -29.86 -3.46 -23.02
N ALA A 290 -30.88 -4.30 -22.99
CA ALA A 290 -31.63 -4.60 -21.77
C ALA A 290 -30.74 -5.29 -20.72
N ALA A 291 -29.94 -6.28 -21.12
CA ALA A 291 -28.98 -6.95 -20.24
C ALA A 291 -27.95 -5.96 -19.69
N ASN A 292 -27.39 -5.08 -20.53
CA ASN A 292 -26.44 -4.05 -20.11
C ASN A 292 -27.05 -3.02 -19.16
N LEU A 293 -28.34 -2.68 -19.33
CA LEU A 293 -29.06 -1.80 -18.40
C LEU A 293 -29.20 -2.46 -17.02
N VAL A 294 -29.64 -3.72 -16.97
CA VAL A 294 -29.76 -4.48 -15.72
C VAL A 294 -28.40 -4.63 -15.03
N LEU A 295 -27.38 -5.04 -15.79
CA LEU A 295 -26.01 -5.15 -15.27
C LEU A 295 -25.48 -3.78 -14.77
N GLY A 296 -25.82 -2.69 -15.47
CA GLY A 296 -25.45 -1.33 -15.07
C GLY A 296 -26.05 -0.92 -13.73
N VAL A 297 -27.32 -1.23 -13.50
CA VAL A 297 -28.00 -0.96 -12.22
C VAL A 297 -27.39 -1.80 -11.10
N VAL A 298 -27.17 -3.10 -11.33
CA VAL A 298 -26.52 -3.99 -10.35
C VAL A 298 -25.10 -3.50 -10.05
N ASN A 299 -24.33 -3.16 -11.08
CA ASN A 299 -22.97 -2.64 -10.93
C ASN A 299 -22.93 -1.36 -10.11
N LEU A 300 -23.90 -0.45 -10.31
CA LEU A 300 -24.01 0.78 -9.51
C LEU A 300 -24.21 0.45 -8.04
N GLY A 301 -25.10 -0.49 -7.70
CA GLY A 301 -25.30 -0.98 -6.34
C GLY A 301 -24.04 -1.60 -5.74
N VAL A 302 -23.38 -2.49 -6.47
CA VAL A 302 -22.12 -3.11 -6.05
C VAL A 302 -21.05 -2.04 -5.77
N ARG A 303 -20.89 -1.06 -6.65
CA ARG A 303 -19.94 0.04 -6.48
C ARG A 303 -20.28 0.94 -5.27
N ALA A 304 -21.56 1.17 -5.00
CA ALA A 304 -21.98 1.92 -3.83
C ALA A 304 -21.60 1.19 -2.54
N VAL A 305 -21.88 -0.11 -2.46
CA VAL A 305 -21.51 -0.97 -1.30
C VAL A 305 -19.98 -1.06 -1.17
N ALA A 306 -19.26 -1.28 -2.27
CA ALA A 306 -17.80 -1.30 -2.28
C ALA A 306 -17.21 0.04 -1.80
N GLY A 307 -17.75 1.17 -2.28
CA GLY A 307 -17.33 2.50 -1.85
C GLY A 307 -17.60 2.77 -0.36
N LEU A 308 -18.73 2.29 0.18
CA LEU A 308 -19.00 2.38 1.61
C LEU A 308 -18.05 1.50 2.43
N MET A 309 -17.87 0.24 2.02
CA MET A 309 -16.93 -0.69 2.65
C MET A 309 -15.51 -0.11 2.68
N TYR A 310 -15.06 0.44 1.56
CA TYR A 310 -13.77 1.10 1.44
C TYR A 310 -13.63 2.27 2.42
N ARG A 311 -14.64 3.16 2.51
CA ARG A 311 -14.62 4.30 3.46
C ARG A 311 -14.55 3.85 4.92
N LEU A 312 -15.27 2.79 5.28
CA LEU A 312 -15.24 2.22 6.63
C LEU A 312 -13.88 1.60 6.92
N HIS A 313 -13.33 0.85 5.96
CA HIS A 313 -12.03 0.19 6.08
C HIS A 313 -10.87 1.18 6.19
N LEU A 314 -10.91 2.29 5.45
CA LEU A 314 -9.89 3.34 5.51
C LEU A 314 -9.74 3.94 6.91
N ARG A 315 -10.85 4.26 7.59
CA ARG A 315 -10.80 4.85 8.93
C ARG A 315 -10.17 3.90 9.95
N ASP A 316 -10.56 2.63 9.90
CA ASP A 316 -10.03 1.61 10.79
C ASP A 316 -8.57 1.30 10.47
N GLY A 317 -8.22 1.22 9.18
CA GLY A 317 -6.86 1.02 8.70
C GLY A 317 -5.92 2.14 9.16
N GLN A 318 -6.29 3.40 8.97
CA GLN A 318 -5.48 4.52 9.42
C GLN A 318 -5.28 4.53 10.95
N ALA A 319 -6.29 4.21 11.74
CA ALA A 319 -6.14 4.09 13.18
C ALA A 319 -5.25 2.90 13.57
N ALA A 320 -5.31 1.79 12.81
CA ALA A 320 -4.45 0.63 13.00
C ALA A 320 -2.96 0.97 12.75
N GLU A 321 -2.68 1.76 11.70
CA GLU A 321 -1.34 2.25 11.38
C GLU A 321 -0.71 3.03 12.54
N TYR A 322 -1.42 4.03 13.07
CA TYR A 322 -0.92 4.79 14.22
C TYR A 322 -0.67 3.92 15.46
N ARG A 323 -1.48 2.87 15.66
CA ARG A 323 -1.25 1.92 16.75
C ARG A 323 -0.02 1.06 16.51
N ALA A 324 0.17 0.57 15.26
CA ALA A 324 1.33 -0.20 14.86
C ALA A 324 2.62 0.63 15.00
N ASP A 325 2.61 1.90 14.62
CA ASP A 325 3.74 2.83 14.82
C ASP A 325 4.09 3.01 16.29
N ARG A 326 3.09 3.16 17.16
CA ARG A 326 3.33 3.24 18.62
C ARG A 326 3.90 1.93 19.18
N MET A 327 3.49 0.77 18.66
CA MET A 327 4.08 -0.52 19.06
C MET A 327 5.52 -0.63 18.58
N ALA A 328 5.84 -0.20 17.37
CA ALA A 328 7.21 -0.13 16.86
C ALA A 328 8.09 0.77 17.75
N ALA A 329 7.58 1.96 18.11
CA ALA A 329 8.29 2.89 19.00
C ALA A 329 8.51 2.35 20.42
N ARG A 330 7.55 1.58 20.96
CA ARG A 330 7.70 0.92 22.28
C ARG A 330 8.76 -0.19 22.26
N LEU A 331 8.89 -0.92 21.15
CA LEU A 331 9.89 -1.98 20.98
C LEU A 331 11.30 -1.47 20.80
N THR A 332 11.45 -0.25 20.27
CA THR A 332 12.75 0.31 19.91
C THR A 332 12.91 1.69 20.54
N SER A 333 12.58 2.71 19.79
CA SER A 333 12.46 4.11 20.21
C SER A 333 11.59 4.88 19.23
N ALA A 334 11.08 6.05 19.62
CA ALA A 334 10.41 6.95 18.69
C ALA A 334 11.31 7.32 17.50
N ARG A 335 12.61 7.55 17.77
CA ARG A 335 13.62 7.87 16.76
C ARG A 335 13.80 6.75 15.73
N ASP A 336 13.87 5.49 16.18
CA ASP A 336 14.03 4.34 15.29
C ASP A 336 12.77 4.11 14.44
N ALA A 337 11.59 4.22 15.04
CA ALA A 337 10.32 4.14 14.33
C ALA A 337 10.17 5.28 13.30
N GLN A 338 10.56 6.51 13.65
CA GLN A 338 10.59 7.62 12.68
C GLN A 338 11.61 7.39 11.57
N GLY A 339 12.80 6.87 11.90
CA GLY A 339 13.83 6.52 10.91
C GLY A 339 13.32 5.46 9.92
N MET A 340 12.61 4.46 10.42
CA MET A 340 11.94 3.46 9.57
C MET A 340 10.92 4.10 8.62
N LEU A 341 10.08 5.04 9.12
CA LEU A 341 9.11 5.75 8.29
C LEU A 341 9.77 6.68 7.27
N ARG A 342 10.86 7.36 7.65
CA ARG A 342 11.64 8.23 6.72
C ARG A 342 12.28 7.41 5.60
N ALA A 343 12.73 6.18 5.90
CA ALA A 343 13.31 5.29 4.89
C ALA A 343 12.30 4.97 3.75
N LEU A 344 11.00 5.00 4.00
CA LEU A 344 9.99 4.81 2.95
C LEU A 344 10.06 5.90 1.86
N PHE A 345 10.51 7.10 2.20
CA PHE A 345 10.72 8.16 1.20
C PHE A 345 11.90 7.90 0.25
N HIS A 346 12.71 6.89 0.50
CA HIS A 346 13.82 6.53 -0.38
C HIS A 346 13.39 5.76 -1.63
N ALA A 347 12.13 5.28 -1.70
CA ALA A 347 11.62 4.47 -2.83
C ALA A 347 11.98 5.05 -4.22
N PRO A 348 11.76 6.35 -4.54
CA PRO A 348 12.09 6.89 -5.87
C PRO A 348 13.60 6.88 -6.15
N THR A 349 14.43 7.11 -5.11
CA THR A 349 15.89 7.06 -5.23
C THR A 349 16.35 5.63 -5.57
N LEU A 350 15.79 4.64 -4.87
CA LEU A 350 16.14 3.24 -5.09
C LEU A 350 15.64 2.72 -6.43
N GLU A 351 14.47 3.16 -6.89
CA GLU A 351 13.98 2.85 -8.23
C GLU A 351 14.95 3.36 -9.32
N THR A 352 15.47 4.58 -9.17
CA THR A 352 16.47 5.13 -10.06
C THR A 352 17.74 4.28 -10.07
N VAL A 353 18.19 3.81 -8.90
CA VAL A 353 19.35 2.91 -8.79
C VAL A 353 19.09 1.57 -9.48
N LEU A 354 17.89 0.98 -9.28
CA LEU A 354 17.50 -0.26 -9.95
C LEU A 354 17.53 -0.13 -11.47
N VAL A 355 16.96 0.94 -12.02
CA VAL A 355 17.00 1.21 -13.47
C VAL A 355 18.44 1.34 -13.96
N ARG A 356 19.30 2.08 -13.23
CA ARG A 356 20.73 2.22 -13.55
C ARG A 356 21.44 0.87 -13.51
N GLN A 357 21.25 0.07 -12.48
CA GLN A 357 21.88 -1.24 -12.31
C GLN A 357 21.46 -2.21 -13.44
N ARG A 358 20.19 -2.26 -13.81
CA ARG A 358 19.71 -3.02 -14.98
C ARG A 358 20.42 -2.62 -16.27
N THR A 359 20.70 -1.32 -16.44
CA THR A 359 21.41 -0.83 -17.63
C THR A 359 22.90 -1.24 -17.62
N LEU A 360 23.54 -1.18 -16.45
CA LEU A 360 24.95 -1.55 -16.27
C LEU A 360 25.17 -3.07 -16.36
N SER A 361 24.21 -3.87 -15.93
CA SER A 361 24.29 -5.34 -15.97
C SER A 361 24.13 -5.93 -17.38
N ARG A 362 23.81 -5.10 -18.39
CA ARG A 362 23.79 -5.56 -19.78
C ARG A 362 25.19 -5.88 -20.29
N PRO A 363 25.41 -6.99 -21.05
CA PRO A 363 26.74 -7.49 -21.44
C PRO A 363 27.65 -6.54 -22.21
N ARG A 364 27.17 -5.38 -22.62
CA ARG A 364 27.91 -4.37 -23.42
C ARG A 364 28.65 -3.31 -22.60
N SER A 365 28.47 -3.25 -21.28
CA SER A 365 29.03 -2.12 -20.51
C SER A 365 30.51 -2.28 -20.15
N GLY A 366 31.08 -3.50 -20.18
CA GLY A 366 32.51 -3.73 -19.87
C GLY A 366 32.95 -3.27 -18.46
N VAL A 367 32.08 -2.64 -17.70
CA VAL A 367 32.34 -2.11 -16.36
C VAL A 367 31.71 -3.05 -15.35
N PRO A 368 32.45 -3.56 -14.36
CA PRO A 368 31.86 -4.33 -13.25
C PRO A 368 30.85 -3.44 -12.54
N ALA A 369 29.57 -3.86 -12.53
CA ALA A 369 28.54 -3.19 -11.75
C ALA A 369 28.80 -3.45 -10.25
N PRO A 370 28.79 -2.43 -9.39
CA PRO A 370 28.77 -2.66 -7.94
C PRO A 370 27.59 -3.56 -7.59
N GLY A 371 27.73 -4.38 -6.55
CA GLY A 371 26.65 -5.26 -6.11
C GLY A 371 25.35 -4.47 -5.90
N LEU A 372 24.19 -5.02 -6.29
CA LEU A 372 22.90 -4.33 -6.20
C LEU A 372 22.64 -3.80 -4.78
N TRP A 373 22.91 -4.62 -3.78
CA TRP A 373 22.57 -4.30 -2.39
C TRP A 373 23.43 -3.18 -1.82
N GLU A 374 24.72 -3.17 -2.16
CA GLU A 374 25.68 -2.14 -1.82
C GLU A 374 25.29 -0.81 -2.48
N ALA A 375 24.92 -0.86 -3.76
CA ALA A 375 24.47 0.34 -4.49
C ALA A 375 23.18 0.93 -3.90
N LEU A 376 22.23 0.09 -3.45
CA LEU A 376 21.01 0.54 -2.78
C LEU A 376 21.32 1.17 -1.42
N ALA A 377 22.18 0.54 -0.62
CA ALA A 377 22.58 1.05 0.70
C ALA A 377 23.33 2.39 0.58
N GLU A 378 24.28 2.49 -0.36
CA GLU A 378 25.02 3.73 -0.63
C GLU A 378 24.09 4.85 -1.09
N ALA A 379 23.15 4.55 -2.00
CA ALA A 379 22.21 5.54 -2.50
C ALA A 379 21.28 6.06 -1.40
N ALA A 380 20.78 5.18 -0.52
CA ALA A 380 20.00 5.59 0.64
C ALA A 380 20.80 6.45 1.61
N GLY A 381 22.06 6.05 1.93
CA GLY A 381 22.96 6.81 2.80
C GLY A 381 23.42 8.15 2.21
N SER A 382 23.32 8.33 0.89
CA SER A 382 23.67 9.57 0.20
C SER A 382 22.54 10.62 0.17
N VAL A 383 21.36 10.31 0.66
CA VAL A 383 20.23 11.26 0.75
C VAL A 383 20.51 12.23 1.90
N PRO A 384 20.67 13.54 1.64
CA PRO A 384 20.92 14.49 2.71
C PRO A 384 19.67 14.77 3.54
N ALA A 385 19.87 15.18 4.79
CA ALA A 385 18.77 15.50 5.72
C ALA A 385 17.80 16.57 5.16
N SER A 386 18.33 17.53 4.38
CA SER A 386 17.50 18.56 3.73
C SER A 386 16.52 17.95 2.69
N GLU A 387 16.94 16.91 1.98
CA GLU A 387 16.05 16.23 1.03
C GLU A 387 15.06 15.33 1.77
N GLU A 388 15.44 14.67 2.84
CA GLU A 388 14.50 13.94 3.69
C GLU A 388 13.41 14.87 4.23
N GLU A 389 13.79 16.04 4.72
CA GLU A 389 12.83 17.04 5.20
C GLU A 389 11.94 17.54 4.06
N ARG A 390 12.51 17.81 2.88
CA ARG A 390 11.74 18.18 1.70
C ARG A 390 10.65 17.15 1.40
N ARG A 391 11.00 15.85 1.41
CA ARG A 391 10.06 14.76 1.13
C ARG A 391 8.96 14.67 2.18
N VAL A 392 9.27 14.92 3.46
CA VAL A 392 8.26 15.02 4.52
C VAL A 392 7.29 16.15 4.23
N ARG A 393 7.77 17.36 3.92
CA ARG A 393 6.92 18.51 3.60
C ARG A 393 6.14 18.32 2.29
N VAL A 394 6.74 17.68 1.29
CA VAL A 394 6.01 17.27 0.08
C VAL A 394 4.86 16.33 0.44
N SER A 395 5.09 15.34 1.31
CA SER A 395 4.02 14.43 1.74
C SER A 395 2.89 15.11 2.50
N GLU A 396 3.15 16.27 3.11
CA GLU A 396 2.13 17.11 3.73
C GLU A 396 1.30 17.87 2.69
N ARG A 397 1.93 18.30 1.59
CA ARG A 397 1.28 19.04 0.51
C ARG A 397 0.54 18.14 -0.49
N GLU A 398 1.13 16.99 -0.78
CA GLU A 398 0.63 16.02 -1.76
C GLU A 398 -0.13 14.87 -1.09
N VAL A 399 -1.11 15.17 -0.26
CA VAL A 399 -2.01 14.13 0.26
C VAL A 399 -2.80 13.56 -0.92
N SER A 400 -2.38 12.41 -1.43
CA SER A 400 -3.05 11.77 -2.56
C SER A 400 -4.10 10.77 -2.09
N ALA A 401 -5.18 10.63 -2.86
CA ALA A 401 -6.20 9.61 -2.62
C ALA A 401 -5.68 8.18 -2.87
N SER A 402 -4.51 8.04 -3.52
CA SER A 402 -3.88 6.75 -3.82
C SER A 402 -3.19 6.10 -2.60
N ASP A 403 -2.81 6.88 -1.59
CA ASP A 403 -2.24 6.37 -0.32
C ASP A 403 -3.29 6.00 0.72
N SER A 404 -4.44 5.59 0.27
CA SER A 404 -5.62 5.42 1.13
C SER A 404 -5.53 4.27 2.13
N SER A 405 -4.61 3.33 1.98
CA SER A 405 -4.39 2.24 2.94
C SER A 405 -3.56 2.68 4.16
N HIS A 406 -2.63 3.61 3.98
CA HIS A 406 -1.80 4.17 5.05
C HIS A 406 -2.07 5.66 5.22
N PRO A 407 -2.03 6.19 6.45
CA PRO A 407 -2.06 7.64 6.67
C PRO A 407 -0.82 8.29 6.04
N PRO A 408 -0.89 9.58 5.65
CA PRO A 408 0.28 10.30 5.19
C PRO A 408 1.43 10.22 6.19
N THR A 409 2.63 9.97 5.69
CA THR A 409 3.80 9.70 6.54
C THR A 409 4.10 10.86 7.49
N TYR A 410 3.84 12.11 7.09
CA TYR A 410 4.04 13.26 7.99
C TYR A 410 3.15 13.19 9.25
N LEU A 411 1.91 12.68 9.16
CA LEU A 411 1.04 12.50 10.32
C LEU A 411 1.51 11.35 11.21
N ARG A 412 2.05 10.30 10.62
CA ARG A 412 2.66 9.19 11.36
C ARG A 412 3.88 9.67 12.14
N LEU A 413 4.75 10.47 11.53
CA LEU A 413 5.88 11.10 12.18
C LEU A 413 5.43 12.00 13.34
N ARG A 414 4.45 12.88 13.14
CA ARG A 414 3.87 13.72 14.21
C ARG A 414 3.28 12.91 15.36
N MET A 415 2.69 11.76 15.08
CA MET A 415 2.17 10.87 16.15
C MET A 415 3.30 10.32 17.01
N LEU A 416 4.46 10.05 16.42
CA LEU A 416 5.63 9.54 17.10
C LEU A 416 6.39 10.64 17.86
N ASP A 417 6.33 11.91 17.43
CA ASP A 417 6.90 13.04 18.18
C ASP A 417 6.30 13.18 19.59
N ALA A 418 5.03 12.80 19.73
CA ALA A 418 4.32 12.82 21.02
C ALA A 418 4.49 11.51 21.83
N ALA A 419 5.25 10.54 21.33
CA ALA A 419 5.48 9.29 22.05
C ALA A 419 6.45 9.51 23.21
N PRO A 420 6.18 8.92 24.40
CA PRO A 420 7.11 9.02 25.53
C PRO A 420 8.46 8.38 25.16
N PRO A 421 9.58 8.93 25.63
CA PRO A 421 10.88 8.30 25.42
C PRO A 421 10.89 6.91 26.06
N ALA A 422 11.44 5.92 25.34
CA ALA A 422 11.67 4.58 25.88
C ALA A 422 13.04 4.58 26.60
N ASP A 423 13.06 4.22 27.86
CA ASP A 423 14.31 4.19 28.67
C ASP A 423 15.27 3.12 28.14
N ARG A 424 14.77 1.99 27.68
CA ARG A 424 15.56 0.89 27.10
C ARG A 424 14.72 0.09 26.11
N PRO A 425 15.21 -0.15 24.87
CA PRO A 425 14.49 -0.99 23.93
C PRO A 425 14.45 -2.45 24.43
N PRO A 426 13.25 -3.06 24.54
CA PRO A 426 13.12 -4.44 25.01
C PRO A 426 13.69 -5.46 24.00
N VAL A 427 13.75 -5.13 22.72
CA VAL A 427 14.35 -5.98 21.69
C VAL A 427 15.48 -5.22 21.01
N VAL A 428 16.69 -5.76 21.10
CA VAL A 428 17.89 -5.20 20.48
C VAL A 428 18.43 -6.15 19.41
N LEU A 429 18.66 -5.61 18.22
CA LEU A 429 19.38 -6.30 17.14
C LEU A 429 20.84 -5.81 17.16
N ASP A 430 21.71 -6.53 17.86
CA ASP A 430 23.14 -6.24 17.89
C ASP A 430 23.83 -6.53 16.55
N ALA A 431 25.10 -6.16 16.44
CA ALA A 431 25.86 -6.30 15.21
C ALA A 431 26.13 -7.77 14.85
N GLY A 432 26.39 -8.61 15.84
CA GLY A 432 26.69 -10.02 15.62
C GLY A 432 25.47 -10.77 15.09
N ARG A 433 24.34 -10.61 15.73
CA ARG A 433 23.06 -11.20 15.31
C ARG A 433 22.63 -10.68 13.94
N ALA A 434 22.81 -9.39 13.68
CA ALA A 434 22.51 -8.81 12.36
C ALA A 434 23.37 -9.46 11.26
N ALA A 435 24.66 -9.69 11.50
CA ALA A 435 25.55 -10.34 10.54
C ALA A 435 25.13 -11.79 10.23
N VAL A 436 24.68 -12.54 11.25
CA VAL A 436 24.14 -13.90 11.05
C VAL A 436 22.88 -13.87 10.20
N ILE A 437 21.95 -12.97 10.47
CA ILE A 437 20.73 -12.79 9.67
C ILE A 437 21.07 -12.42 8.21
N GLU A 438 22.06 -11.55 7.98
CA GLU A 438 22.50 -11.25 6.62
C GLU A 438 23.08 -12.47 5.88
N ALA A 439 23.81 -13.33 6.60
CA ALA A 439 24.28 -14.60 6.05
C ALA A 439 23.12 -15.56 5.72
N GLU A 440 22.12 -15.68 6.58
CA GLU A 440 20.90 -16.46 6.31
C GLU A 440 20.14 -15.96 5.07
N LEU A 441 20.17 -14.65 4.81
CA LEU A 441 19.50 -14.01 3.66
C LEU A 441 20.34 -14.05 2.37
N ALA A 442 21.61 -14.50 2.39
CA ALA A 442 22.50 -14.44 1.25
C ALA A 442 21.94 -15.13 -0.01
N GLY A 443 21.37 -16.32 0.13
CA GLY A 443 20.73 -17.03 -0.98
C GLY A 443 19.51 -16.28 -1.55
N SER A 444 18.69 -15.66 -0.69
CA SER A 444 17.56 -14.83 -1.11
C SER A 444 18.03 -13.55 -1.80
N ARG A 445 19.12 -12.94 -1.33
CA ARG A 445 19.73 -11.76 -1.97
C ARG A 445 20.20 -12.08 -3.38
N ALA A 446 20.89 -13.21 -3.56
CA ALA A 446 21.38 -13.64 -4.88
C ALA A 446 20.21 -13.89 -5.86
N ARG A 447 19.18 -14.62 -5.42
CA ARG A 447 17.98 -14.89 -6.22
C ARG A 447 17.26 -13.60 -6.62
N ILE A 448 16.96 -12.74 -5.66
CA ILE A 448 16.21 -11.50 -5.89
C ILE A 448 17.02 -10.52 -6.74
N ALA A 449 18.35 -10.44 -6.57
CA ALA A 449 19.20 -9.63 -7.44
C ALA A 449 19.09 -10.08 -8.90
N ALA A 450 19.09 -11.40 -9.14
CA ALA A 450 18.91 -11.95 -10.49
C ALA A 450 17.51 -11.70 -11.08
N GLU A 451 16.47 -11.60 -10.24
CA GLU A 451 15.11 -11.24 -10.66
C GLU A 451 14.94 -9.74 -10.96
N LEU A 452 15.69 -8.89 -10.26
CA LEU A 452 15.57 -7.44 -10.38
C LEU A 452 16.46 -6.85 -11.46
N LEU A 453 17.54 -7.50 -11.86
CA LEU A 453 18.51 -7.07 -12.86
C LEU A 453 18.29 -7.77 -14.20
#